data_008071500969e84fd1455bb261bf5a99
#
_entry.id   008071500969e84fd1455bb261bf5a99
#
_cell.length_a   1.000
_cell.length_b   1.000
_cell.length_c   1.000
_cell.angle_alpha   90.00
_cell.angle_beta   90.00
_cell.angle_gamma   90.00
#
_symmetry.space_group_name_H-M   'P 1'
#
loop_
_entity.id
_entity.type
_entity.pdbx_description
1 polymer ?
#
loop_
_entity_poly.entity_id
_entity_poly.type
_entity_poly.pdbx_seq_one_letter_code
_entity_poly.pdbx_strand_id
1 'polypeptide(L)'
;KKAIEAYNKAYELDPKTAEKVKEGLKQVSDFCSQVGNVGIDSGNYVEAADAYVTAFEAQSSPAYEKADPALLYYAGYLLTVDGSNNPKSFTKGGEYLTKAIDLDYADEEGNIYYYLFHCLYGQKDLDKGNIMKAKDVLLTGIGKFPKNERILDGLMQLYTAEQGVGDPADLIALIDKAIEDNPSNVDLWFGRGRIFYALKDYDQSIESFKKVVELKPDLFEGNYYLGVFYTIKGDALNKEMNEKQYSSQAVYDADLKVVNDVYKEAVPWFEKAHQIKPDDVDTLEFLKSICFRLRDEAGIMEKYNTYNALYKQVKGIE
;
A
#
# COMPACT_ATOMS: atom_id res chain seq x y z
N LYS A 1 -15.56 -11.54 29.15
CA LYS A 1 -14.50 -12.19 29.93
C LYS A 1 -15.07 -13.15 30.96
N LYS A 2 -15.96 -12.75 31.89
CA LYS A 2 -16.56 -13.69 32.89
C LYS A 2 -17.22 -14.92 32.29
N ALA A 3 -17.87 -14.81 31.12
CA ALA A 3 -18.45 -15.95 30.44
C ALA A 3 -17.35 -16.92 29.94
N ILE A 4 -16.26 -16.42 29.40
CA ILE A 4 -15.11 -17.23 28.94
C ILE A 4 -14.51 -18.01 30.13
N GLU A 5 -14.30 -17.32 31.27
CA GLU A 5 -13.81 -17.94 32.50
C GLU A 5 -14.75 -19.06 32.99
N ALA A 6 -16.07 -18.81 32.96
CA ALA A 6 -17.06 -19.81 33.36
C ALA A 6 -17.07 -21.03 32.42
N TYR A 7 -16.98 -20.83 31.11
CA TYR A 7 -16.89 -21.92 30.14
C TYR A 7 -15.60 -22.72 30.29
N ASN A 8 -14.46 -22.06 30.47
CA ASN A 8 -13.19 -22.73 30.71
C ASN A 8 -13.23 -23.56 32.00
N LYS A 9 -13.82 -23.02 33.07
CA LYS A 9 -14.00 -23.74 34.31
C LYS A 9 -14.92 -24.96 34.17
N ALA A 10 -15.97 -24.86 33.39
CA ALA A 10 -16.87 -25.97 33.10
C ALA A 10 -16.14 -27.12 32.36
N TYR A 11 -15.30 -26.78 31.38
CA TYR A 11 -14.46 -27.71 30.64
C TYR A 11 -13.41 -28.37 31.51
N GLU A 12 -12.73 -27.62 32.38
CA GLU A 12 -11.75 -28.15 33.35
C GLU A 12 -12.39 -29.17 34.31
N LEU A 13 -13.62 -28.89 34.77
CA LEU A 13 -14.34 -29.77 35.71
C LEU A 13 -14.88 -31.03 35.03
N ASP A 14 -15.34 -30.95 33.81
CA ASP A 14 -15.82 -32.10 33.04
C ASP A 14 -15.50 -31.93 31.54
N PRO A 15 -14.40 -32.51 31.05
CA PRO A 15 -14.01 -32.45 29.63
C PRO A 15 -15.07 -33.02 28.65
N LYS A 16 -16.04 -33.79 29.13
CA LYS A 16 -17.14 -34.28 28.27
C LYS A 16 -18.08 -33.16 27.82
N THR A 17 -17.99 -31.98 28.46
CA THR A 17 -18.76 -30.78 28.09
C THR A 17 -18.15 -30.02 26.92
N ALA A 18 -17.04 -30.47 26.34
CA ALA A 18 -16.26 -29.77 25.31
C ALA A 18 -17.13 -29.17 24.19
N GLU A 19 -18.03 -29.95 23.58
CA GLU A 19 -18.88 -29.47 22.47
C GLU A 19 -19.81 -28.33 22.91
N LYS A 20 -20.43 -28.43 24.09
CA LYS A 20 -21.30 -27.37 24.60
C LYS A 20 -20.52 -26.13 24.99
N VAL A 21 -19.33 -26.30 25.54
CA VAL A 21 -18.43 -25.21 25.90
C VAL A 21 -17.95 -24.51 24.63
N LYS A 22 -17.54 -25.26 23.61
CA LYS A 22 -17.14 -24.74 22.30
C LYS A 22 -18.26 -23.92 21.64
N GLU A 23 -19.50 -24.43 21.65
CA GLU A 23 -20.65 -23.71 21.11
C GLU A 23 -20.91 -22.41 21.87
N GLY A 24 -20.87 -22.42 23.20
CA GLY A 24 -21.04 -21.23 24.03
C GLY A 24 -19.91 -20.21 23.81
N LEU A 25 -18.67 -20.66 23.70
CA LEU A 25 -17.53 -19.79 23.38
C LEU A 25 -17.62 -19.19 21.99
N LYS A 26 -18.14 -19.95 20.99
CA LYS A 26 -18.41 -19.46 19.67
C LYS A 26 -19.46 -18.32 19.71
N GLN A 27 -20.56 -18.51 20.43
CA GLN A 27 -21.57 -17.45 20.59
C GLN A 27 -20.98 -16.17 21.25
N VAL A 28 -20.08 -16.33 22.23
CA VAL A 28 -19.37 -15.19 22.85
C VAL A 28 -18.47 -14.50 21.81
N SER A 29 -17.70 -15.27 21.03
CA SER A 29 -16.84 -14.73 19.99
C SER A 29 -17.62 -13.99 18.91
N ASP A 30 -18.70 -14.60 18.39
CA ASP A 30 -19.56 -14.01 17.36
C ASP A 30 -20.21 -12.70 17.85
N PHE A 31 -20.71 -12.70 19.09
CA PHE A 31 -21.28 -11.51 19.73
C PHE A 31 -20.22 -10.39 19.88
N CYS A 32 -19.02 -10.73 20.39
CA CYS A 32 -17.96 -9.74 20.55
C CYS A 32 -17.51 -9.18 19.20
N SER A 33 -17.43 -10.01 18.15
CA SER A 33 -17.09 -9.55 16.79
C SER A 33 -18.17 -8.58 16.25
N GLN A 34 -19.45 -8.84 16.51
CA GLN A 34 -20.53 -7.92 16.14
C GLN A 34 -20.42 -6.58 16.90
N VAL A 35 -20.09 -6.63 18.21
CA VAL A 35 -19.85 -5.39 19.01
C VAL A 35 -18.67 -4.62 18.43
N GLY A 36 -17.60 -5.32 18.02
CA GLY A 36 -16.45 -4.71 17.34
C GLY A 36 -16.86 -3.97 16.06
N ASN A 37 -17.66 -4.61 15.20
CA ASN A 37 -18.18 -3.98 13.98
C ASN A 37 -18.99 -2.70 14.26
N VAL A 38 -19.93 -2.75 15.23
CA VAL A 38 -20.71 -1.58 15.64
C VAL A 38 -19.82 -0.46 16.20
N GLY A 39 -18.78 -0.83 16.95
CA GLY A 39 -17.81 0.13 17.47
C GLY A 39 -17.04 0.86 16.37
N ILE A 40 -16.69 0.17 15.27
CA ILE A 40 -16.07 0.78 14.08
C ILE A 40 -16.99 1.83 13.48
N ASP A 41 -18.27 1.47 13.22
CA ASP A 41 -19.25 2.36 12.62
C ASP A 41 -19.51 3.61 13.48
N SER A 42 -19.32 3.49 14.78
CA SER A 42 -19.52 4.56 15.76
C SER A 42 -18.24 5.37 16.04
N GLY A 43 -17.07 4.99 15.47
CA GLY A 43 -15.79 5.61 15.73
C GLY A 43 -15.17 5.28 17.11
N ASN A 44 -15.72 4.29 17.82
CA ASN A 44 -15.27 3.85 19.14
C ASN A 44 -14.18 2.76 19.01
N TYR A 45 -13.03 3.15 18.47
CA TYR A 45 -11.98 2.19 18.04
C TYR A 45 -11.37 1.40 19.21
N VAL A 46 -11.24 1.98 20.39
CA VAL A 46 -10.66 1.28 21.57
C VAL A 46 -11.62 0.18 22.05
N GLU A 47 -12.89 0.49 22.18
CA GLU A 47 -13.93 -0.48 22.58
C GLU A 47 -14.11 -1.58 21.52
N ALA A 48 -14.04 -1.21 20.25
CA ALA A 48 -14.08 -2.16 19.14
C ALA A 48 -12.89 -3.13 19.18
N ALA A 49 -11.69 -2.60 19.42
CA ALA A 49 -10.48 -3.41 19.58
C ALA A 49 -10.58 -4.37 20.77
N ASP A 50 -11.04 -3.89 21.93
CA ASP A 50 -11.24 -4.72 23.12
C ASP A 50 -12.30 -5.83 22.88
N ALA A 51 -13.30 -5.56 22.06
CA ALA A 51 -14.29 -6.56 21.65
C ALA A 51 -13.69 -7.65 20.77
N TYR A 52 -12.88 -7.30 19.75
CA TYR A 52 -12.17 -8.29 18.91
C TYR A 52 -11.17 -9.11 19.72
N VAL A 53 -10.43 -8.49 20.65
CA VAL A 53 -9.53 -9.22 21.55
C VAL A 53 -10.32 -10.22 22.42
N THR A 54 -11.48 -9.82 22.92
CA THR A 54 -12.34 -10.72 23.71
C THR A 54 -12.88 -11.87 22.85
N ALA A 55 -13.19 -11.62 21.59
CA ALA A 55 -13.55 -12.69 20.64
C ALA A 55 -12.39 -13.67 20.43
N PHE A 56 -11.17 -13.16 20.25
CA PHE A 56 -9.97 -14.00 20.15
C PHE A 56 -9.70 -14.79 21.43
N GLU A 57 -9.85 -14.18 22.62
CA GLU A 57 -9.71 -14.87 23.92
C GLU A 57 -10.72 -16.02 24.05
N ALA A 58 -11.96 -15.86 23.58
CA ALA A 58 -12.95 -16.93 23.58
C ALA A 58 -12.52 -18.11 22.68
N GLN A 59 -11.98 -17.81 21.50
CA GLN A 59 -11.46 -18.83 20.58
C GLN A 59 -10.13 -19.47 21.03
N SER A 60 -9.39 -18.79 21.92
CA SER A 60 -8.13 -19.31 22.50
C SER A 60 -8.35 -20.27 23.67
N SER A 61 -9.61 -20.55 24.01
CA SER A 61 -9.96 -21.54 25.05
C SER A 61 -9.50 -22.94 24.68
N PRO A 62 -9.08 -23.78 25.67
CA PRO A 62 -8.69 -25.16 25.43
C PRO A 62 -9.77 -26.05 24.78
N ALA A 63 -11.06 -25.66 24.89
CA ALA A 63 -12.17 -26.34 24.23
C ALA A 63 -12.35 -25.92 22.76
N TYR A 64 -11.62 -24.89 22.28
CA TYR A 64 -11.70 -24.41 20.91
C TYR A 64 -10.50 -24.96 20.10
N GLU A 65 -10.71 -25.33 18.84
CA GLU A 65 -9.66 -25.97 18.04
C GLU A 65 -8.56 -25.01 17.62
N LYS A 66 -8.93 -23.82 17.15
CA LYS A 66 -8.00 -22.80 16.65
C LYS A 66 -8.63 -21.43 16.72
N ALA A 67 -7.95 -20.51 17.37
CA ALA A 67 -8.32 -19.09 17.35
C ALA A 67 -7.98 -18.44 15.99
N ASP A 68 -8.84 -17.54 15.55
CA ASP A 68 -8.61 -16.75 14.34
C ASP A 68 -7.71 -15.54 14.64
N PRO A 69 -6.46 -15.50 14.16
CA PRO A 69 -5.55 -14.40 14.43
C PRO A 69 -5.96 -13.09 13.70
N ALA A 70 -6.87 -13.13 12.72
CA ALA A 70 -7.45 -11.96 12.09
C ALA A 70 -8.12 -11.02 13.11
N LEU A 71 -8.68 -11.56 14.18
CA LEU A 71 -9.28 -10.78 15.26
C LEU A 71 -8.24 -9.88 15.97
N LEU A 72 -7.02 -10.37 16.14
CA LEU A 72 -5.91 -9.56 16.67
C LEU A 72 -5.43 -8.51 15.67
N TYR A 73 -5.42 -8.84 14.39
CA TYR A 73 -5.12 -7.89 13.32
C TYR A 73 -6.10 -6.72 13.33
N TYR A 74 -7.42 -6.99 13.35
CA TYR A 74 -8.42 -5.93 13.42
C TYR A 74 -8.29 -5.08 14.68
N ALA A 75 -8.07 -5.71 15.83
CA ALA A 75 -7.83 -4.97 17.08
C ALA A 75 -6.60 -4.07 16.99
N GLY A 76 -5.50 -4.58 16.49
CA GLY A 76 -4.25 -3.83 16.30
C GLY A 76 -4.40 -2.70 15.29
N TYR A 77 -5.07 -2.92 14.17
CA TYR A 77 -5.40 -1.90 13.17
C TYR A 77 -6.18 -0.74 13.78
N LEU A 78 -7.27 -1.03 14.52
CA LEU A 78 -8.11 0.00 15.14
C LEU A 78 -7.33 0.82 16.16
N LEU A 79 -6.47 0.19 16.94
CA LEU A 79 -5.60 0.88 17.88
C LEU A 79 -4.49 1.68 17.21
N THR A 80 -4.07 1.30 16.00
CA THR A 80 -3.17 2.12 15.17
C THR A 80 -3.87 3.40 14.71
N VAL A 81 -5.13 3.31 14.30
CA VAL A 81 -5.95 4.47 13.92
C VAL A 81 -6.17 5.40 15.12
N ASP A 82 -6.57 4.86 16.28
CA ASP A 82 -6.76 5.62 17.53
C ASP A 82 -5.46 6.25 18.01
N GLY A 83 -4.32 5.60 17.79
CA GLY A 83 -2.99 6.02 18.24
C GLY A 83 -2.59 7.42 17.78
N SER A 84 -3.12 7.91 16.67
CA SER A 84 -2.91 9.27 16.17
C SER A 84 -3.44 10.33 17.14
N ASN A 85 -4.51 10.02 17.88
CA ASN A 85 -5.12 10.89 18.89
C ASN A 85 -4.74 10.48 20.32
N ASN A 86 -4.42 9.20 20.54
CA ASN A 86 -4.10 8.61 21.83
C ASN A 86 -2.85 7.71 21.72
N PRO A 87 -1.63 8.25 21.88
CA PRO A 87 -0.39 7.51 21.69
C PRO A 87 -0.25 6.22 22.50
N LYS A 88 -1.01 6.08 23.61
CA LYS A 88 -1.00 4.83 24.40
C LYS A 88 -1.60 3.65 23.65
N SER A 89 -2.45 3.90 22.66
CA SER A 89 -3.05 2.85 21.83
C SER A 89 -2.03 2.16 20.92
N PHE A 90 -0.95 2.87 20.53
CA PHE A 90 0.13 2.26 19.75
C PHE A 90 0.81 1.09 20.46
N THR A 91 0.96 1.15 21.80
CA THR A 91 1.59 0.06 22.56
C THR A 91 0.77 -1.22 22.44
N LYS A 92 -0.52 -1.15 22.77
CA LYS A 92 -1.41 -2.31 22.68
C LYS A 92 -1.62 -2.76 21.23
N GLY A 93 -1.78 -1.81 20.30
CA GLY A 93 -1.90 -2.12 18.86
C GLY A 93 -0.72 -2.90 18.36
N GLY A 94 0.51 -2.48 18.70
CA GLY A 94 1.73 -3.18 18.35
C GLY A 94 1.83 -4.58 18.95
N GLU A 95 1.41 -4.77 20.22
CA GLU A 95 1.37 -6.10 20.85
C GLU A 95 0.43 -7.06 20.12
N TYR A 96 -0.77 -6.61 19.73
CA TYR A 96 -1.73 -7.45 19.04
C TYR A 96 -1.31 -7.78 17.60
N LEU A 97 -0.77 -6.81 16.85
CA LEU A 97 -0.23 -7.04 15.50
C LEU A 97 0.96 -7.99 15.54
N THR A 98 1.88 -7.82 16.50
CA THR A 98 3.00 -8.75 16.68
C THR A 98 2.50 -10.17 16.96
N LYS A 99 1.54 -10.32 17.87
CA LYS A 99 0.95 -11.62 18.19
C LYS A 99 0.24 -12.26 17.00
N ALA A 100 -0.42 -11.49 16.15
CA ALA A 100 -1.02 -12.00 14.92
C ALA A 100 0.05 -12.54 13.95
N ILE A 101 1.15 -11.79 13.78
CA ILE A 101 2.30 -12.21 12.94
C ILE A 101 2.95 -13.48 13.50
N ASP A 102 3.12 -13.57 14.82
CA ASP A 102 3.68 -14.74 15.49
C ASP A 102 2.80 -16.00 15.33
N LEU A 103 1.49 -15.79 15.10
CA LEU A 103 0.53 -16.85 14.74
C LEU A 103 0.47 -17.10 13.22
N ASP A 104 1.46 -16.62 12.47
CA ASP A 104 1.60 -16.77 11.02
C ASP A 104 0.44 -16.14 10.23
N TYR A 105 -0.10 -14.99 10.73
CA TYR A 105 -1.13 -14.24 10.05
C TYR A 105 -0.53 -13.03 9.31
N ALA A 106 -0.98 -12.86 8.09
CA ALA A 106 -0.91 -11.59 7.36
C ALA A 106 -2.18 -11.46 6.52
N ASP A 107 -2.68 -10.22 6.36
CA ASP A 107 -3.73 -9.95 5.39
C ASP A 107 -3.19 -10.13 3.96
N GLU A 108 -4.10 -10.23 2.96
CA GLU A 108 -3.75 -10.56 1.58
C GLU A 108 -2.69 -9.62 0.97
N GLU A 109 -2.66 -8.37 1.41
CA GLU A 109 -1.73 -7.35 0.93
C GLU A 109 -0.51 -7.19 1.85
N GLY A 110 -0.53 -7.77 3.06
CA GLY A 110 0.54 -7.63 4.06
C GLY A 110 0.53 -6.28 4.79
N ASN A 111 -0.61 -5.58 4.84
CA ASN A 111 -0.72 -4.29 5.52
C ASN A 111 -0.46 -4.38 7.03
N ILE A 112 -0.53 -5.57 7.62
CA ILE A 112 -0.19 -5.80 9.03
C ILE A 112 1.22 -5.29 9.37
N TYR A 113 2.19 -5.43 8.47
CA TYR A 113 3.56 -4.92 8.67
C TYR A 113 3.60 -3.39 8.68
N TYR A 114 2.81 -2.73 7.84
CA TYR A 114 2.68 -1.29 7.83
C TYR A 114 2.01 -0.74 9.10
N TYR A 115 0.95 -1.39 9.59
CA TYR A 115 0.32 -0.96 10.84
C TYR A 115 1.22 -1.19 12.06
N LEU A 116 1.96 -2.31 12.09
CA LEU A 116 2.95 -2.54 13.15
C LEU A 116 4.09 -1.51 13.10
N PHE A 117 4.56 -1.15 11.90
CA PHE A 117 5.48 -0.04 11.71
C PHE A 117 4.94 1.24 12.36
N HIS A 118 3.69 1.62 12.09
CA HIS A 118 3.09 2.81 12.68
C HIS A 118 3.03 2.76 14.20
N CYS A 119 2.70 1.62 14.78
CA CYS A 119 2.70 1.43 16.22
C CYS A 119 4.09 1.64 16.82
N LEU A 120 5.13 1.11 16.21
CA LEU A 120 6.51 1.24 16.68
C LEU A 120 7.04 2.67 16.46
N TYR A 121 6.86 3.20 15.25
CA TYR A 121 7.34 4.52 14.88
C TYR A 121 6.62 5.64 15.64
N GLY A 122 5.33 5.48 15.93
CA GLY A 122 4.57 6.41 16.79
C GLY A 122 5.06 6.48 18.24
N GLN A 123 5.90 5.51 18.66
CA GLN A 123 6.51 5.46 19.98
C GLN A 123 8.02 5.78 19.98
N LYS A 124 8.56 6.30 18.87
CA LYS A 124 10.00 6.57 18.71
C LYS A 124 10.57 7.56 19.75
N ASP A 125 9.74 8.48 20.25
CA ASP A 125 10.16 9.46 21.26
C ASP A 125 10.22 8.84 22.66
N LEU A 126 9.53 7.73 22.90
CA LEU A 126 9.59 6.96 24.15
C LEU A 126 10.78 6.00 24.16
N ASP A 127 11.06 5.36 23.02
CA ASP A 127 12.19 4.45 22.83
C ASP A 127 12.71 4.60 21.38
N LYS A 128 13.89 5.21 21.22
CA LYS A 128 14.54 5.37 19.92
C LYS A 128 14.87 4.02 19.24
N GLY A 129 15.00 2.94 20.01
CA GLY A 129 15.17 1.60 19.49
C GLY A 129 13.96 1.13 18.64
N ASN A 130 12.80 1.74 18.82
CA ASN A 130 11.61 1.44 18.03
C ASN A 130 11.76 1.83 16.54
N ILE A 131 12.64 2.78 16.21
CA ILE A 131 12.94 3.13 14.80
C ILE A 131 13.55 1.91 14.08
N MET A 132 14.53 1.25 14.70
CA MET A 132 15.17 0.07 14.09
C MET A 132 14.22 -1.13 14.05
N LYS A 133 13.42 -1.35 15.12
CA LYS A 133 12.38 -2.39 15.10
C LYS A 133 11.35 -2.13 13.99
N ALA A 134 10.95 -0.88 13.79
CA ALA A 134 10.04 -0.47 12.73
C ALA A 134 10.62 -0.75 11.34
N LYS A 135 11.93 -0.47 11.13
CA LYS A 135 12.65 -0.83 9.90
C LYS A 135 12.64 -2.34 9.66
N ASP A 136 13.01 -3.14 10.68
CA ASP A 136 13.08 -4.61 10.56
C ASP A 136 11.71 -5.21 10.20
N VAL A 137 10.63 -4.67 10.78
CA VAL A 137 9.26 -5.07 10.47
C VAL A 137 8.92 -4.78 9.00
N LEU A 138 9.23 -3.58 8.51
CA LEU A 138 8.99 -3.24 7.11
C LEU A 138 9.85 -4.05 6.14
N LEU A 139 11.13 -4.30 6.46
CA LEU A 139 12.00 -5.17 5.66
C LEU A 139 11.48 -6.61 5.60
N THR A 140 10.95 -7.13 6.71
CA THR A 140 10.28 -8.43 6.72
C THR A 140 9.03 -8.42 5.84
N GLY A 141 8.23 -7.36 5.95
CA GLY A 141 7.02 -7.18 5.15
C GLY A 141 7.32 -7.10 3.66
N ILE A 142 8.30 -6.28 3.24
CA ILE A 142 8.62 -6.12 1.82
C ILE A 142 9.21 -7.39 1.21
N GLY A 143 9.91 -8.21 1.99
CA GLY A 143 10.40 -9.52 1.55
C GLY A 143 9.26 -10.50 1.23
N LYS A 144 8.10 -10.36 1.90
CA LYS A 144 6.91 -11.20 1.67
C LYS A 144 5.92 -10.56 0.68
N PHE A 145 5.80 -9.24 0.69
CA PHE A 145 4.84 -8.44 -0.07
C PHE A 145 5.53 -7.29 -0.82
N PRO A 146 6.38 -7.59 -1.82
CA PRO A 146 7.24 -6.58 -2.45
C PRO A 146 6.49 -5.50 -3.24
N LYS A 147 5.21 -5.73 -3.56
CA LYS A 147 4.33 -4.78 -4.25
C LYS A 147 3.58 -3.86 -3.27
N ASN A 148 3.59 -4.13 -1.99
CA ASN A 148 2.82 -3.32 -1.04
C ASN A 148 3.39 -1.89 -0.96
N GLU A 149 2.64 -0.94 -1.52
CA GLU A 149 3.03 0.47 -1.60
C GLU A 149 3.19 1.11 -0.23
N ARG A 150 2.35 0.75 0.75
CA ARG A 150 2.42 1.31 2.11
C ARG A 150 3.71 0.91 2.82
N ILE A 151 4.14 -0.35 2.65
CA ILE A 151 5.42 -0.84 3.19
C ILE A 151 6.59 -0.10 2.54
N LEU A 152 6.55 0.09 1.21
CA LEU A 152 7.57 0.84 0.48
C LEU A 152 7.61 2.31 0.93
N ASP A 153 6.46 2.96 1.08
CA ASP A 153 6.37 4.34 1.55
C ASP A 153 6.89 4.47 2.99
N GLY A 154 6.57 3.51 3.86
CA GLY A 154 7.11 3.45 5.22
C GLY A 154 8.64 3.31 5.27
N LEU A 155 9.22 2.45 4.42
CA LEU A 155 10.68 2.32 4.27
C LEU A 155 11.30 3.62 3.77
N MET A 156 10.73 4.23 2.73
CA MET A 156 11.23 5.51 2.21
C MET A 156 11.14 6.62 3.25
N GLN A 157 10.06 6.67 4.04
CA GLN A 157 9.95 7.60 5.16
C GLN A 157 11.08 7.42 6.18
N LEU A 158 11.37 6.18 6.59
CA LEU A 158 12.46 5.91 7.53
C LEU A 158 13.82 6.32 6.97
N TYR A 159 14.14 5.92 5.74
CA TYR A 159 15.44 6.21 5.12
C TYR A 159 15.67 7.71 4.85
N THR A 160 14.59 8.49 4.67
CA THR A 160 14.70 9.93 4.39
C THR A 160 14.57 10.82 5.63
N ALA A 161 13.83 10.38 6.66
CA ALA A 161 13.54 11.21 7.83
C ALA A 161 14.44 10.91 9.04
N GLU A 162 15.01 9.70 9.12
CA GLU A 162 15.72 9.26 10.33
C GLU A 162 17.21 8.99 10.04
N GLN A 163 18.08 9.60 10.85
CA GLN A 163 19.51 9.36 10.75
C GLN A 163 19.90 7.98 11.29
N GLY A 164 20.83 7.32 10.61
CA GLY A 164 21.40 6.03 11.05
C GLY A 164 20.55 4.81 10.69
N VAL A 165 19.47 4.99 9.96
CA VAL A 165 18.62 3.89 9.48
C VAL A 165 19.28 3.15 8.29
N GLY A 166 20.07 3.81 7.48
CA GLY A 166 20.76 3.27 6.30
C GLY A 166 20.59 4.17 5.07
N ASP A 167 21.01 3.65 3.92
CA ASP A 167 20.88 4.32 2.63
C ASP A 167 19.74 3.67 1.84
N PRO A 168 18.89 4.41 1.11
CA PRO A 168 17.93 3.83 0.15
C PRO A 168 18.57 2.86 -0.85
N ALA A 169 19.86 3.01 -1.17
CA ALA A 169 20.59 2.07 -1.99
C ALA A 169 20.62 0.64 -1.41
N ASP A 170 20.59 0.49 -0.08
CA ASP A 170 20.55 -0.83 0.57
C ASP A 170 19.24 -1.57 0.23
N LEU A 171 18.13 -0.83 0.14
CA LEU A 171 16.83 -1.36 -0.23
C LEU A 171 16.79 -1.79 -1.70
N ILE A 172 17.42 -1.00 -2.59
CA ILE A 172 17.56 -1.34 -4.01
C ILE A 172 18.36 -2.63 -4.15
N ALA A 173 19.52 -2.74 -3.47
CA ALA A 173 20.36 -3.93 -3.53
C ALA A 173 19.60 -5.20 -3.05
N LEU A 174 18.75 -5.07 -2.04
CA LEU A 174 17.93 -6.17 -1.53
C LEU A 174 16.90 -6.64 -2.56
N ILE A 175 16.22 -5.71 -3.22
CA ILE A 175 15.24 -6.03 -4.27
C ILE A 175 15.94 -6.57 -5.53
N ASP A 176 17.06 -5.98 -5.94
CA ASP A 176 17.82 -6.45 -7.10
C ASP A 176 18.28 -7.90 -6.91
N LYS A 177 18.76 -8.25 -5.70
CA LYS A 177 19.08 -9.64 -5.36
C LYS A 177 17.87 -10.56 -5.43
N ALA A 178 16.72 -10.13 -4.93
CA ALA A 178 15.48 -10.92 -5.02
C ALA A 178 15.01 -11.11 -6.47
N ILE A 179 15.24 -10.11 -7.35
CA ILE A 179 14.99 -10.20 -8.79
C ILE A 179 15.96 -11.18 -9.47
N GLU A 180 17.24 -11.21 -9.07
CA GLU A 180 18.20 -12.20 -9.57
C GLU A 180 17.73 -13.64 -9.27
N ASP A 181 17.22 -13.86 -8.05
CA ASP A 181 16.71 -15.17 -7.63
C ASP A 181 15.37 -15.54 -8.33
N ASN A 182 14.52 -14.53 -8.64
CA ASN A 182 13.24 -14.74 -9.31
C ASN A 182 12.90 -13.62 -10.30
N PRO A 183 13.54 -13.62 -11.50
CA PRO A 183 13.40 -12.53 -12.48
C PRO A 183 12.00 -12.43 -13.13
N SER A 184 11.16 -13.44 -12.98
CA SER A 184 9.77 -13.45 -13.47
C SER A 184 8.75 -12.94 -12.44
N ASN A 185 9.18 -12.58 -11.23
CA ASN A 185 8.29 -12.05 -10.21
C ASN A 185 7.94 -10.58 -10.51
N VAL A 186 6.71 -10.36 -10.99
CA VAL A 186 6.19 -9.05 -11.38
C VAL A 186 6.18 -8.05 -10.20
N ASP A 187 5.90 -8.53 -8.99
CA ASP A 187 5.79 -7.70 -7.80
C ASP A 187 7.14 -7.13 -7.36
N LEU A 188 8.25 -7.87 -7.57
CA LEU A 188 9.59 -7.36 -7.33
C LEU A 188 9.96 -6.22 -8.28
N TRP A 189 9.68 -6.37 -9.57
CA TRP A 189 9.87 -5.30 -10.56
C TRP A 189 9.00 -4.08 -10.26
N PHE A 190 7.76 -4.30 -9.85
CA PHE A 190 6.86 -3.24 -9.42
C PHE A 190 7.43 -2.48 -8.22
N GLY A 191 7.85 -3.20 -7.17
CA GLY A 191 8.47 -2.62 -5.98
C GLY A 191 9.74 -1.82 -6.32
N ARG A 192 10.63 -2.38 -7.16
CA ARG A 192 11.85 -1.70 -7.64
C ARG A 192 11.51 -0.37 -8.32
N GLY A 193 10.54 -0.37 -9.22
CA GLY A 193 10.11 0.85 -9.92
C GLY A 193 9.56 1.92 -8.97
N ARG A 194 8.82 1.53 -7.94
CA ARG A 194 8.29 2.44 -6.90
C ARG A 194 9.41 3.06 -6.05
N ILE A 195 10.44 2.28 -5.70
CA ILE A 195 11.60 2.81 -4.96
C ILE A 195 12.32 3.86 -5.79
N PHE A 196 12.65 3.57 -7.05
CA PHE A 196 13.32 4.52 -7.92
C PHE A 196 12.47 5.78 -8.16
N TYR A 197 11.15 5.64 -8.25
CA TYR A 197 10.25 6.79 -8.31
C TYR A 197 10.39 7.69 -7.07
N ALA A 198 10.38 7.11 -5.86
CA ALA A 198 10.55 7.86 -4.62
C ALA A 198 11.92 8.58 -4.54
N LEU A 199 12.96 7.98 -5.14
CA LEU A 199 14.29 8.57 -5.30
C LEU A 199 14.38 9.59 -6.45
N LYS A 200 13.32 9.80 -7.22
CA LYS A 200 13.26 10.65 -8.42
C LYS A 200 14.16 10.18 -9.56
N ASP A 201 14.58 8.92 -9.55
CA ASP A 201 15.24 8.28 -10.67
C ASP A 201 14.17 7.70 -11.62
N TYR A 202 13.63 8.59 -12.44
CA TYR A 202 12.52 8.24 -13.33
C TYR A 202 12.93 7.26 -14.43
N ASP A 203 14.18 7.26 -14.84
CA ASP A 203 14.68 6.32 -15.84
C ASP A 203 14.67 4.89 -15.33
N GLN A 204 15.17 4.64 -14.13
CA GLN A 204 15.14 3.33 -13.50
C GLN A 204 13.71 2.89 -13.14
N SER A 205 12.83 3.84 -12.77
CA SER A 205 11.40 3.55 -12.59
C SER A 205 10.78 3.02 -13.89
N ILE A 206 10.98 3.75 -15.00
CA ILE A 206 10.46 3.39 -16.32
C ILE A 206 10.99 2.02 -16.75
N GLU A 207 12.30 1.74 -16.59
CA GLU A 207 12.88 0.44 -16.92
C GLU A 207 12.24 -0.70 -16.12
N SER A 208 12.04 -0.49 -14.81
CA SER A 208 11.41 -1.49 -13.95
C SER A 208 9.97 -1.76 -14.38
N PHE A 209 9.18 -0.70 -14.67
CA PHE A 209 7.79 -0.87 -15.12
C PHE A 209 7.66 -1.39 -16.55
N LYS A 210 8.66 -1.19 -17.42
CA LYS A 210 8.74 -1.91 -18.70
C LYS A 210 8.82 -3.42 -18.48
N LYS A 211 9.59 -3.87 -17.47
CA LYS A 211 9.62 -5.29 -17.09
C LYS A 211 8.28 -5.78 -16.52
N VAL A 212 7.60 -4.95 -15.72
CA VAL A 212 6.24 -5.27 -15.24
C VAL A 212 5.29 -5.55 -16.41
N VAL A 213 5.22 -4.67 -17.41
CA VAL A 213 4.32 -4.84 -18.56
C VAL A 213 4.79 -5.90 -19.56
N GLU A 214 6.10 -6.16 -19.66
CA GLU A 214 6.64 -7.29 -20.43
C GLU A 214 6.18 -8.63 -19.85
N LEU A 215 6.25 -8.79 -18.52
CA LEU A 215 5.86 -10.00 -17.82
C LEU A 215 4.33 -10.16 -17.69
N LYS A 216 3.60 -9.05 -17.57
CA LYS A 216 2.14 -9.03 -17.40
C LYS A 216 1.51 -7.87 -18.20
N PRO A 217 1.33 -8.04 -19.53
CA PRO A 217 0.88 -6.94 -20.42
C PRO A 217 -0.51 -6.37 -20.07
N ASP A 218 -1.39 -7.18 -19.49
CA ASP A 218 -2.75 -6.80 -19.14
C ASP A 218 -2.92 -6.38 -17.67
N LEU A 219 -1.82 -6.08 -16.98
CA LEU A 219 -1.86 -5.48 -15.65
C LEU A 219 -2.15 -3.98 -15.79
N PHE A 220 -3.32 -3.54 -15.29
CA PHE A 220 -3.73 -2.14 -15.33
C PHE A 220 -2.68 -1.23 -14.69
N GLU A 221 -2.28 -1.54 -13.45
CA GLU A 221 -1.32 -0.75 -12.66
C GLU A 221 0.03 -0.64 -13.37
N GLY A 222 0.49 -1.70 -14.03
CA GLY A 222 1.74 -1.69 -14.80
C GLY A 222 1.73 -0.66 -15.92
N ASN A 223 0.67 -0.68 -16.72
CA ASN A 223 0.49 0.25 -17.84
C ASN A 223 0.22 1.68 -17.34
N TYR A 224 -0.61 1.85 -16.33
CA TYR A 224 -0.94 3.14 -15.74
C TYR A 224 0.31 3.84 -15.18
N TYR A 225 1.08 3.16 -14.30
CA TYR A 225 2.28 3.76 -13.71
C TYR A 225 3.37 4.04 -14.73
N LEU A 226 3.51 3.19 -15.76
CA LEU A 226 4.48 3.47 -16.83
C LEU A 226 4.12 4.78 -17.56
N GLY A 227 2.83 5.00 -17.86
CA GLY A 227 2.34 6.29 -18.38
C GLY A 227 2.61 7.45 -17.43
N VAL A 228 2.34 7.27 -16.12
CA VAL A 228 2.59 8.28 -15.08
C VAL A 228 4.06 8.67 -15.02
N PHE A 229 4.99 7.70 -15.03
CA PHE A 229 6.43 8.02 -14.91
C PHE A 229 6.99 8.71 -16.14
N TYR A 230 6.53 8.37 -17.34
CA TYR A 230 6.85 9.16 -18.53
C TYR A 230 6.31 10.60 -18.43
N THR A 231 5.09 10.77 -17.89
CA THR A 231 4.50 12.10 -17.68
C THR A 231 5.33 12.92 -16.69
N ILE A 232 5.69 12.35 -15.55
CA ILE A 232 6.51 13.01 -14.52
C ILE A 232 7.90 13.36 -15.05
N LYS A 233 8.52 12.46 -15.83
CA LYS A 233 9.78 12.76 -16.51
C LYS A 233 9.63 13.94 -17.49
N GLY A 234 8.54 13.97 -18.25
CA GLY A 234 8.21 15.08 -19.14
C GLY A 234 8.02 16.38 -18.36
N ASP A 235 7.32 16.36 -17.22
CA ASP A 235 7.12 17.51 -16.34
C ASP A 235 8.45 18.04 -15.77
N ALA A 236 9.34 17.14 -15.36
CA ALA A 236 10.66 17.51 -14.87
C ALA A 236 11.50 18.22 -15.96
N LEU A 237 11.55 17.63 -17.16
CA LEU A 237 12.27 18.22 -18.30
C LEU A 237 11.63 19.55 -18.73
N ASN A 238 10.28 19.67 -18.71
CA ASN A 238 9.58 20.89 -19.01
C ASN A 238 9.89 22.01 -18.01
N LYS A 239 9.99 21.67 -16.72
CA LYS A 239 10.41 22.61 -15.68
C LYS A 239 11.82 23.10 -15.93
N GLU A 240 12.77 22.19 -16.17
CA GLU A 240 14.16 22.55 -16.50
C GLU A 240 14.23 23.44 -17.74
N MET A 241 13.46 23.12 -18.79
CA MET A 241 13.37 23.94 -20.01
C MET A 241 12.90 25.36 -19.70
N ASN A 242 11.87 25.53 -18.86
CA ASN A 242 11.32 26.84 -18.51
C ASN A 242 12.25 27.69 -17.63
N GLU A 243 13.21 27.08 -16.95
CA GLU A 243 14.24 27.78 -16.14
C GLU A 243 15.46 28.23 -16.98
N LYS A 244 15.59 27.76 -18.25
CA LYS A 244 16.70 28.09 -19.13
C LYS A 244 16.49 29.45 -19.81
N GLN A 245 17.62 30.14 -20.06
CA GLN A 245 17.67 31.27 -20.99
C GLN A 245 18.12 30.76 -22.37
N TYR A 246 17.34 31.07 -23.40
CA TYR A 246 17.62 30.55 -24.74
C TYR A 246 18.27 31.64 -25.62
N SER A 247 19.33 31.23 -26.35
CA SER A 247 20.06 32.07 -27.28
C SER A 247 19.28 32.30 -28.60
N SER A 248 18.35 31.41 -28.94
CA SER A 248 17.51 31.50 -30.14
C SER A 248 16.25 30.64 -30.03
N GLN A 249 15.25 30.95 -30.84
CA GLN A 249 14.02 30.16 -30.96
C GLN A 249 14.33 28.72 -31.38
N ALA A 250 15.27 28.48 -32.26
CA ALA A 250 15.63 27.14 -32.73
C ALA A 250 16.14 26.23 -31.59
N VAL A 251 16.89 26.80 -30.61
CA VAL A 251 17.36 26.05 -29.45
C VAL A 251 16.19 25.73 -28.49
N TYR A 252 15.28 26.70 -28.30
CA TYR A 252 14.05 26.45 -27.53
C TYR A 252 13.19 25.37 -28.16
N ASP A 253 12.96 25.43 -29.48
CA ASP A 253 12.14 24.45 -30.21
C ASP A 253 12.76 23.04 -30.15
N ALA A 254 14.09 22.93 -30.13
CA ALA A 254 14.77 21.66 -29.97
C ALA A 254 14.52 21.05 -28.58
N ASP A 255 14.63 21.85 -27.51
CA ASP A 255 14.34 21.39 -26.14
C ASP A 255 12.84 21.06 -25.99
N LEU A 256 11.94 21.89 -26.52
CA LEU A 256 10.50 21.64 -26.51
C LEU A 256 10.15 20.31 -27.21
N LYS A 257 10.84 20.02 -28.32
CA LYS A 257 10.66 18.74 -29.00
C LYS A 257 11.04 17.57 -28.11
N VAL A 258 12.16 17.63 -27.39
CA VAL A 258 12.61 16.58 -26.46
C VAL A 258 11.53 16.34 -25.37
N VAL A 259 11.03 17.43 -24.78
CA VAL A 259 9.95 17.37 -23.77
C VAL A 259 8.69 16.71 -24.34
N ASN A 260 8.26 17.14 -25.52
CA ASN A 260 7.05 16.60 -26.15
C ASN A 260 7.22 15.14 -26.56
N ASP A 261 8.41 14.72 -27.01
CA ASP A 261 8.68 13.33 -27.35
C ASP A 261 8.55 12.41 -26.11
N VAL A 262 8.97 12.88 -24.92
CA VAL A 262 8.77 12.14 -23.65
C VAL A 262 7.27 12.02 -23.30
N TYR A 263 6.47 13.07 -23.45
CA TYR A 263 5.03 12.97 -23.24
C TYR A 263 4.33 12.05 -24.25
N LYS A 264 4.80 12.00 -25.50
CA LYS A 264 4.29 11.07 -26.51
C LYS A 264 4.48 9.61 -26.09
N GLU A 265 5.61 9.31 -25.44
CA GLU A 265 5.88 7.94 -24.92
C GLU A 265 4.86 7.51 -23.84
N ALA A 266 4.24 8.45 -23.11
CA ALA A 266 3.23 8.12 -22.10
C ALA A 266 1.90 7.66 -22.71
N VAL A 267 1.52 8.19 -23.89
CA VAL A 267 0.19 7.99 -24.48
C VAL A 267 -0.16 6.52 -24.69
N PRO A 268 0.65 5.66 -25.34
CA PRO A 268 0.30 4.27 -25.61
C PRO A 268 0.07 3.46 -24.32
N TRP A 269 0.76 3.80 -23.23
CA TRP A 269 0.61 3.11 -21.95
C TRP A 269 -0.71 3.46 -21.28
N PHE A 270 -1.10 4.73 -21.28
CA PHE A 270 -2.42 5.13 -20.80
C PHE A 270 -3.54 4.61 -21.71
N GLU A 271 -3.34 4.55 -23.02
CA GLU A 271 -4.30 3.93 -23.94
C GLU A 271 -4.50 2.44 -23.61
N LYS A 272 -3.42 1.71 -23.30
CA LYS A 272 -3.53 0.32 -22.86
C LYS A 272 -4.22 0.22 -21.49
N ALA A 273 -3.90 1.07 -20.53
CA ALA A 273 -4.58 1.14 -19.25
C ALA A 273 -6.09 1.41 -19.42
N HIS A 274 -6.46 2.36 -20.27
CA HIS A 274 -7.86 2.65 -20.60
C HIS A 274 -8.58 1.47 -21.27
N GLN A 275 -7.91 0.70 -22.15
CA GLN A 275 -8.49 -0.53 -22.72
C GLN A 275 -8.80 -1.57 -21.63
N ILE A 276 -7.98 -1.64 -20.57
CA ILE A 276 -8.17 -2.58 -19.46
C ILE A 276 -9.27 -2.10 -18.50
N LYS A 277 -9.28 -0.79 -18.16
CA LYS A 277 -10.28 -0.15 -17.32
C LYS A 277 -10.84 1.11 -18.01
N PRO A 278 -11.89 0.98 -18.85
CA PRO A 278 -12.40 2.10 -19.66
C PRO A 278 -13.00 3.26 -18.88
N ASP A 279 -13.44 3.03 -17.65
CA ASP A 279 -14.10 3.99 -16.76
C ASP A 279 -13.15 4.59 -15.71
N ASP A 280 -11.86 4.30 -15.79
CA ASP A 280 -10.87 4.88 -14.89
C ASP A 280 -10.67 6.38 -15.21
N VAL A 281 -11.11 7.20 -14.24
CA VAL A 281 -11.16 8.65 -14.38
C VAL A 281 -9.75 9.25 -14.49
N ASP A 282 -8.80 8.74 -13.71
CA ASP A 282 -7.45 9.29 -13.66
C ASP A 282 -6.71 9.00 -14.98
N THR A 283 -6.87 7.81 -15.54
CA THR A 283 -6.34 7.46 -16.87
C THR A 283 -6.89 8.39 -17.95
N LEU A 284 -8.20 8.64 -17.95
CA LEU A 284 -8.83 9.56 -18.90
C LEU A 284 -8.35 11.00 -18.72
N GLU A 285 -8.11 11.44 -17.48
CA GLU A 285 -7.58 12.78 -17.19
C GLU A 285 -6.15 12.95 -17.72
N PHE A 286 -5.29 11.96 -17.52
CA PHE A 286 -3.94 11.94 -18.10
C PHE A 286 -3.97 11.97 -19.63
N LEU A 287 -4.75 11.09 -20.27
CA LEU A 287 -4.89 11.05 -21.74
C LEU A 287 -5.36 12.40 -22.29
N LYS A 288 -6.42 12.97 -21.73
CA LYS A 288 -6.93 14.28 -22.11
C LYS A 288 -5.85 15.36 -21.96
N SER A 289 -5.18 15.42 -20.82
CA SER A 289 -4.20 16.45 -20.50
C SER A 289 -2.96 16.38 -21.40
N ILE A 290 -2.43 15.18 -21.62
CA ILE A 290 -1.27 14.97 -22.49
C ILE A 290 -1.64 15.25 -23.95
N CYS A 291 -2.79 14.77 -24.42
CA CYS A 291 -3.24 15.08 -25.78
C CYS A 291 -3.48 16.59 -25.99
N PHE A 292 -4.01 17.31 -24.99
CA PHE A 292 -4.15 18.77 -25.10
C PHE A 292 -2.79 19.47 -25.17
N ARG A 293 -1.81 19.00 -24.39
CA ARG A 293 -0.44 19.53 -24.46
C ARG A 293 0.19 19.33 -25.85
N LEU A 294 -0.03 18.16 -26.44
CA LEU A 294 0.50 17.77 -27.74
C LEU A 294 -0.42 18.13 -28.92
N ARG A 295 -1.40 19.02 -28.73
CA ARG A 295 -2.48 19.31 -29.70
C ARG A 295 -2.01 19.79 -31.06
N ASP A 296 -0.81 20.37 -31.14
CA ASP A 296 -0.22 20.87 -32.40
C ASP A 296 0.40 19.71 -33.24
N GLU A 297 0.47 18.52 -32.68
CA GLU A 297 0.93 17.30 -33.38
C GLU A 297 -0.21 16.70 -34.19
N ALA A 298 0.13 16.15 -35.37
CA ALA A 298 -0.85 15.59 -36.28
C ALA A 298 -1.71 14.46 -35.66
N GLY A 299 -3.02 14.57 -35.71
CA GLY A 299 -3.99 13.59 -35.20
C GLY A 299 -4.22 13.59 -33.70
N ILE A 300 -3.43 14.33 -32.91
CA ILE A 300 -3.57 14.35 -31.45
C ILE A 300 -4.81 15.10 -30.99
N MET A 301 -5.23 16.13 -31.72
CA MET A 301 -6.43 16.89 -31.37
C MET A 301 -7.72 16.05 -31.44
N GLU A 302 -7.79 15.07 -32.35
CA GLU A 302 -8.89 14.11 -32.41
C GLU A 302 -8.92 13.20 -31.16
N LYS A 303 -7.75 12.70 -30.75
CA LYS A 303 -7.61 11.92 -29.51
C LYS A 303 -8.02 12.74 -28.28
N TYR A 304 -7.60 14.00 -28.21
CA TYR A 304 -8.03 14.91 -27.13
C TYR A 304 -9.56 15.01 -27.05
N ASN A 305 -10.22 15.26 -28.19
CA ASN A 305 -11.69 15.38 -28.23
C ASN A 305 -12.37 14.09 -27.74
N THR A 306 -11.85 12.94 -28.17
CA THR A 306 -12.35 11.61 -27.75
C THR A 306 -12.21 11.42 -26.25
N TYR A 307 -11.01 11.59 -25.69
CA TYR A 307 -10.77 11.38 -24.26
C TYR A 307 -11.45 12.42 -23.36
N ASN A 308 -11.57 13.67 -23.84
CA ASN A 308 -12.31 14.70 -23.14
C ASN A 308 -13.82 14.38 -23.07
N ALA A 309 -14.40 13.85 -24.13
CA ALA A 309 -15.80 13.41 -24.13
C ALA A 309 -16.03 12.23 -23.18
N LEU A 310 -15.15 11.21 -23.21
CA LEU A 310 -15.19 10.07 -22.31
C LEU A 310 -15.02 10.48 -20.85
N TYR A 311 -14.06 11.36 -20.56
CA TYR A 311 -13.84 11.92 -19.22
C TYR A 311 -15.09 12.61 -18.68
N LYS A 312 -15.70 13.48 -19.50
CA LYS A 312 -16.95 14.16 -19.13
C LYS A 312 -18.09 13.18 -18.87
N GLN A 313 -18.22 12.16 -19.70
CA GLN A 313 -19.25 11.12 -19.57
C GLN A 313 -19.08 10.36 -18.24
N VAL A 314 -17.86 9.90 -17.91
CA VAL A 314 -17.60 9.15 -16.68
C VAL A 314 -17.78 10.02 -15.43
N LYS A 315 -17.42 11.30 -15.52
CA LYS A 315 -17.60 12.28 -14.42
C LYS A 315 -19.05 12.79 -14.29
N GLY A 316 -19.92 12.54 -15.26
CA GLY A 316 -21.27 13.11 -15.28
C GLY A 316 -21.28 14.64 -15.46
N ILE A 317 -20.32 15.18 -16.22
CA ILE A 317 -20.17 16.63 -16.52
C ILE A 317 -20.67 16.87 -17.94
N GLU A 318 -21.51 17.91 -18.13
CA GLU A 318 -21.99 18.36 -19.46
C GLU A 318 -20.91 19.08 -20.30
#